data_f4b9e28d114371401a6db23fcbc4d625
#
_entry.id   f4b9e28d114371401a6db23fcbc4d625
#
_cell.length_a   1.000
_cell.length_b   1.000
_cell.length_c   1.000
_cell.angle_alpha   90.00
_cell.angle_beta   90.00
_cell.angle_gamma   90.00
#
_symmetry.space_group_name_H-M   'P 1'
#
loop_
_entity.id
_entity.type
_entity.pdbx_description
1 polymer ?
#
loop_
_entity_poly.entity_id
_entity_poly.type
_entity_poly.pdbx_seq_one_letter_code
_entity_poly.pdbx_strand_id
1 'polypeptide(L)'
;MDAVRTYLIEDIGGSALALAESARKYRGQWRMYFAGLQGTEEQPDARLYMELGCGKGKFINTLAQSDPDALFLGIEGLDAVLVRGLERAAESRIANLRFIQAYVADIRDYFADGELDGIYLNFSDPWPKPRHEKRRFTYGDTLLRYRQILKPGGFVAFKTDNEELFEFTLAEIERLSLTIEEMTRDLHGPDCMLAAREVTTEYEDKFSDKGKNINYVKIRF
;
A
#
# COMPACT_ATOMS: atom_id res chain seq x y z
N MET A 1 3.36 -23.72 9.66
CA MET A 1 4.25 -23.00 8.72
C MET A 1 3.65 -22.92 7.30
N ASP A 2 2.98 -23.96 6.81
CA ASP A 2 2.44 -23.96 5.44
C ASP A 2 1.31 -22.95 5.20
N ALA A 3 0.42 -22.74 6.17
CA ALA A 3 -0.68 -21.77 6.05
C ALA A 3 -0.21 -20.30 5.92
N VAL A 4 0.92 -19.96 6.54
CA VAL A 4 1.50 -18.61 6.47
C VAL A 4 2.13 -18.35 5.11
N ARG A 5 2.79 -19.35 4.53
CA ARG A 5 3.42 -19.24 3.21
C ARG A 5 2.44 -19.00 2.07
N THR A 6 1.20 -19.49 2.19
CA THR A 6 0.15 -19.31 1.17
C THR A 6 -0.12 -17.83 0.86
N TYR A 7 0.16 -16.92 1.80
CA TYR A 7 -0.06 -15.48 1.61
C TYR A 7 1.14 -14.74 1.01
N LEU A 8 2.30 -15.39 0.93
CA LEU A 8 3.48 -14.82 0.29
C LEU A 8 3.53 -15.30 -1.15
N ILE A 9 3.81 -14.39 -2.08
CA ILE A 9 4.05 -14.75 -3.48
C ILE A 9 5.47 -15.26 -3.58
N GLU A 10 5.62 -16.58 -3.58
CA GLU A 10 6.91 -17.29 -3.58
C GLU A 10 7.23 -17.88 -4.96
N ASP A 11 8.53 -17.89 -5.27
CA ASP A 11 9.10 -18.92 -6.14
C ASP A 11 9.75 -20.02 -5.26
N ILE A 12 9.56 -21.28 -5.60
CA ILE A 12 9.99 -22.47 -4.83
C ILE A 12 11.53 -22.61 -4.76
N GLY A 13 12.27 -21.51 -4.93
CA GLY A 13 13.73 -21.47 -4.95
C GLY A 13 14.45 -20.65 -3.88
N GLY A 14 13.76 -19.92 -3.02
CA GLY A 14 14.21 -19.57 -1.69
C GLY A 14 15.16 -18.41 -1.44
N SER A 15 15.36 -17.42 -2.32
CA SER A 15 16.03 -16.16 -1.95
C SER A 15 15.09 -14.94 -2.01
N ALA A 16 15.36 -13.90 -1.20
CA ALA A 16 14.55 -12.66 -1.22
C ALA A 16 14.51 -12.02 -2.63
N LEU A 17 15.56 -12.20 -3.44
CA LEU A 17 15.61 -11.78 -4.85
C LEU A 17 14.64 -12.60 -5.71
N ALA A 18 14.55 -13.91 -5.48
CA ALA A 18 13.65 -14.80 -6.21
C ALA A 18 12.17 -14.49 -5.92
N LEU A 19 11.86 -14.10 -4.68
CA LEU A 19 10.49 -13.69 -4.29
C LEU A 19 10.02 -12.46 -5.03
N ALA A 20 10.88 -11.43 -5.15
CA ALA A 20 10.59 -10.23 -5.93
C ALA A 20 10.42 -10.53 -7.43
N GLU A 21 11.24 -11.43 -8.00
CA GLU A 21 11.15 -11.87 -9.39
C GLU A 21 9.86 -12.65 -9.68
N SER A 22 9.42 -13.47 -8.74
CA SER A 22 8.16 -14.20 -8.87
C SER A 22 6.95 -13.28 -8.96
N ALA A 23 6.91 -12.24 -8.12
CA ALA A 23 5.85 -11.26 -8.14
C ALA A 23 5.80 -10.48 -9.48
N ARG A 24 6.96 -10.18 -10.09
CA ARG A 24 7.04 -9.49 -11.39
C ARG A 24 6.39 -10.26 -12.53
N LYS A 25 6.34 -11.61 -12.44
CA LYS A 25 5.67 -12.46 -13.44
C LYS A 25 4.17 -12.20 -13.54
N TYR A 26 3.56 -11.69 -12.48
CA TYR A 26 2.13 -11.38 -12.41
C TYR A 26 1.77 -9.95 -12.81
N ARG A 27 2.75 -9.16 -13.27
CA ARG A 27 2.53 -7.83 -13.81
C ARG A 27 1.47 -7.86 -14.92
N GLY A 28 0.37 -7.11 -14.73
CA GLY A 28 -0.78 -7.11 -15.64
C GLY A 28 -1.72 -8.31 -15.49
N GLN A 29 -1.49 -9.19 -14.52
CA GLN A 29 -2.22 -10.46 -14.36
C GLN A 29 -2.64 -10.72 -12.90
N TRP A 30 -2.64 -9.70 -12.05
CA TRP A 30 -2.97 -9.87 -10.63
C TRP A 30 -4.38 -10.40 -10.39
N ARG A 31 -5.38 -9.94 -11.16
CA ARG A 31 -6.77 -10.43 -11.05
C ARG A 31 -6.86 -11.90 -11.43
N MET A 32 -6.20 -12.32 -12.52
CA MET A 32 -6.13 -13.71 -12.93
C MET A 32 -5.39 -14.57 -11.89
N TYR A 33 -4.30 -14.06 -11.29
CA TYR A 33 -3.59 -14.74 -10.20
C TYR A 33 -4.51 -15.03 -9.02
N PHE A 34 -5.28 -14.04 -8.55
CA PHE A 34 -6.23 -14.23 -7.44
C PHE A 34 -7.35 -15.20 -7.81
N ALA A 35 -7.91 -15.12 -9.01
CA ALA A 35 -8.93 -16.05 -9.49
C ALA A 35 -8.42 -17.50 -9.50
N GLY A 36 -7.19 -17.72 -9.97
CA GLY A 36 -6.55 -19.04 -9.96
C GLY A 36 -6.38 -19.60 -8.54
N LEU A 37 -6.04 -18.77 -7.56
CA LEU A 37 -5.92 -19.18 -6.14
C LEU A 37 -7.27 -19.54 -5.52
N GLN A 38 -8.33 -18.85 -5.91
CA GLN A 38 -9.68 -19.06 -5.40
C GLN A 38 -10.45 -20.16 -6.14
N GLY A 39 -9.90 -20.66 -7.26
CA GLY A 39 -10.59 -21.62 -8.14
C GLY A 39 -11.84 -21.03 -8.80
N THR A 40 -11.83 -19.72 -9.06
CA THR A 40 -12.93 -18.97 -9.67
C THR A 40 -12.55 -18.46 -11.06
N GLU A 41 -13.52 -17.98 -11.82
CA GLU A 41 -13.24 -17.22 -13.05
C GLU A 41 -12.64 -15.87 -12.72
N GLU A 42 -11.82 -15.34 -13.64
CA GLU A 42 -11.26 -13.99 -13.50
C GLU A 42 -12.38 -12.96 -13.44
N GLN A 43 -12.26 -12.04 -12.50
CA GLN A 43 -13.13 -10.86 -12.36
C GLN A 43 -12.35 -9.61 -12.82
N PRO A 44 -12.40 -9.26 -14.12
CA PRO A 44 -11.57 -8.17 -14.65
C PRO A 44 -11.90 -6.82 -14.03
N ASP A 45 -13.10 -6.63 -13.51
CA ASP A 45 -13.56 -5.41 -12.86
C ASP A 45 -13.33 -5.40 -11.34
N ALA A 46 -12.81 -6.49 -10.76
CA ALA A 46 -12.48 -6.51 -9.33
C ALA A 46 -11.51 -5.38 -9.00
N ARG A 47 -11.81 -4.62 -7.96
CA ARG A 47 -10.94 -3.54 -7.48
C ARG A 47 -9.64 -4.13 -6.94
N LEU A 48 -8.50 -3.55 -7.31
CA LEU A 48 -7.19 -4.00 -6.87
C LEU A 48 -6.45 -2.86 -6.17
N TYR A 49 -6.10 -3.07 -4.92
CA TYR A 49 -5.43 -2.10 -4.07
C TYR A 49 -4.06 -2.60 -3.62
N MET A 50 -3.15 -1.66 -3.35
CA MET A 50 -1.82 -1.96 -2.86
C MET A 50 -1.45 -1.05 -1.68
N GLU A 51 -0.82 -1.62 -0.65
CA GLU A 51 -0.12 -0.85 0.39
C GLU A 51 1.39 -1.03 0.20
N LEU A 52 2.12 0.06 -0.01
CA LEU A 52 3.57 0.06 -0.14
C LEU A 52 4.21 0.38 1.22
N GLY A 53 5.08 -0.51 1.70
CA GLY A 53 5.63 -0.45 3.05
C GLY A 53 4.59 -0.89 4.10
N CYS A 54 3.91 -2.00 3.88
CA CYS A 54 2.80 -2.44 4.74
C CYS A 54 3.22 -2.88 6.16
N GLY A 55 4.51 -2.97 6.42
CA GLY A 55 5.04 -3.27 7.74
C GLY A 55 4.50 -4.60 8.29
N LYS A 56 3.92 -4.55 9.51
CA LYS A 56 3.28 -5.69 10.18
C LYS A 56 1.87 -6.01 9.65
N GLY A 57 1.42 -5.31 8.61
CA GLY A 57 0.24 -5.61 7.84
C GLY A 57 -1.11 -5.38 8.53
N LYS A 58 -1.19 -4.69 9.68
CA LYS A 58 -2.49 -4.45 10.34
C LYS A 58 -3.47 -3.77 9.39
N PHE A 59 -3.05 -2.67 8.77
CA PHE A 59 -3.89 -1.86 7.89
C PHE A 59 -4.44 -2.67 6.71
N ILE A 60 -3.57 -3.31 5.93
CA ILE A 60 -3.98 -4.04 4.73
C ILE A 60 -4.81 -5.29 5.05
N ASN A 61 -4.51 -5.99 6.18
CA ASN A 61 -5.34 -7.11 6.65
C ASN A 61 -6.75 -6.63 7.03
N THR A 62 -6.86 -5.48 7.73
CA THR A 62 -8.16 -4.92 8.12
C THR A 62 -8.97 -4.51 6.88
N LEU A 63 -8.35 -3.84 5.90
CA LEU A 63 -9.02 -3.50 4.64
C LEU A 63 -9.52 -4.74 3.91
N ALA A 64 -8.67 -5.76 3.76
CA ALA A 64 -9.04 -6.98 3.05
C ALA A 64 -10.19 -7.75 3.73
N GLN A 65 -10.28 -7.70 5.07
CA GLN A 65 -11.41 -8.26 5.79
C GLN A 65 -12.71 -7.46 5.63
N SER A 66 -12.59 -6.13 5.56
CA SER A 66 -13.75 -5.23 5.46
C SER A 66 -14.35 -5.16 4.06
N ASP A 67 -13.57 -5.53 3.03
CA ASP A 67 -13.98 -5.47 1.63
C ASP A 67 -13.59 -6.78 0.90
N PRO A 68 -14.36 -7.86 1.07
CA PRO A 68 -14.06 -9.15 0.48
C PRO A 68 -14.18 -9.20 -1.04
N ASP A 69 -14.85 -8.22 -1.65
CA ASP A 69 -15.03 -8.11 -3.10
C ASP A 69 -13.87 -7.40 -3.80
N ALA A 70 -12.94 -6.84 -3.05
CA ALA A 70 -11.72 -6.22 -3.57
C ALA A 70 -10.50 -7.12 -3.34
N LEU A 71 -9.45 -6.90 -4.11
CA LEU A 71 -8.17 -7.61 -4.04
C LEU A 71 -7.10 -6.70 -3.45
N PHE A 72 -6.24 -7.26 -2.60
CA PHE A 72 -5.25 -6.48 -1.86
C PHE A 72 -3.85 -7.09 -1.98
N LEU A 73 -2.85 -6.20 -2.15
CA LEU A 73 -1.43 -6.56 -2.17
C LEU A 73 -0.68 -5.71 -1.14
N GLY A 74 -0.03 -6.34 -0.18
CA GLY A 74 0.89 -5.71 0.76
C GLY A 74 2.33 -5.88 0.29
N ILE A 75 3.12 -4.81 0.19
CA ILE A 75 4.54 -4.87 -0.17
C ILE A 75 5.39 -4.39 0.99
N GLU A 76 6.36 -5.21 1.41
CA GLU A 76 7.31 -4.89 2.49
C GLU A 76 8.68 -5.48 2.18
N GLY A 77 9.74 -4.69 2.44
CA GLY A 77 11.11 -5.12 2.20
C GLY A 77 11.71 -5.99 3.31
N LEU A 78 11.27 -5.76 4.56
CA LEU A 78 11.82 -6.44 5.74
C LEU A 78 11.03 -7.71 6.06
N ASP A 79 11.63 -8.86 5.84
CA ASP A 79 11.05 -10.19 6.10
C ASP A 79 10.59 -10.36 7.57
N ALA A 80 11.43 -9.96 8.51
CA ALA A 80 11.15 -10.05 9.94
C ALA A 80 9.91 -9.25 10.38
N VAL A 81 9.57 -8.21 9.63
CA VAL A 81 8.39 -7.37 9.88
C VAL A 81 7.18 -7.96 9.18
N LEU A 82 7.34 -8.38 7.92
CA LEU A 82 6.28 -8.92 7.07
C LEU A 82 5.65 -10.21 7.64
N VAL A 83 6.44 -11.03 8.34
CA VAL A 83 5.97 -12.28 8.98
C VAL A 83 4.69 -12.06 9.81
N ARG A 84 4.57 -10.92 10.51
CA ARG A 84 3.37 -10.60 11.30
C ARG A 84 2.14 -10.34 10.43
N GLY A 85 2.31 -9.74 9.26
CA GLY A 85 1.24 -9.55 8.29
C GLY A 85 0.72 -10.90 7.76
N LEU A 86 1.65 -11.79 7.45
CA LEU A 86 1.35 -13.15 6.97
C LEU A 86 0.61 -13.98 8.03
N GLU A 87 1.08 -13.95 9.29
CA GLU A 87 0.44 -14.64 10.42
C GLU A 87 -1.03 -14.17 10.58
N ARG A 88 -1.27 -12.85 10.57
CA ARG A 88 -2.63 -12.27 10.67
C ARG A 88 -3.55 -12.73 9.54
N ALA A 89 -3.04 -12.70 8.31
CA ALA A 89 -3.80 -13.14 7.15
C ALA A 89 -4.18 -14.62 7.26
N ALA A 90 -3.24 -15.47 7.72
CA ALA A 90 -3.46 -16.89 7.91
C ALA A 90 -4.45 -17.19 9.05
N GLU A 91 -4.32 -16.52 10.20
CA GLU A 91 -5.23 -16.65 11.35
C GLU A 91 -6.66 -16.27 10.97
N SER A 92 -6.83 -15.20 10.21
CA SER A 92 -8.12 -14.68 9.75
C SER A 92 -8.61 -15.32 8.45
N ARG A 93 -7.85 -16.21 7.82
CA ARG A 93 -8.17 -16.90 6.57
C ARG A 93 -8.58 -15.95 5.43
N ILE A 94 -7.86 -14.84 5.26
CA ILE A 94 -8.19 -13.80 4.28
C ILE A 94 -7.90 -14.31 2.87
N ALA A 95 -8.91 -14.48 2.03
CA ALA A 95 -8.76 -15.04 0.68
C ALA A 95 -8.24 -14.03 -0.35
N ASN A 96 -8.57 -12.76 -0.19
CA ASN A 96 -8.35 -11.66 -1.13
C ASN A 96 -7.11 -10.80 -0.84
N LEU A 97 -6.16 -11.29 -0.04
CA LEU A 97 -4.92 -10.62 0.32
C LEU A 97 -3.71 -11.49 0.00
N ARG A 98 -2.66 -10.88 -0.59
CA ARG A 98 -1.33 -11.50 -0.74
C ARG A 98 -0.24 -10.48 -0.42
N PHE A 99 0.95 -10.98 -0.13
CA PHE A 99 2.11 -10.16 0.19
C PHE A 99 3.27 -10.38 -0.77
N ILE A 100 3.99 -9.30 -1.05
CA ILE A 100 5.22 -9.30 -1.84
C ILE A 100 6.34 -8.85 -0.93
N GLN A 101 7.34 -9.71 -0.72
CA GLN A 101 8.57 -9.32 -0.05
C GLN A 101 9.52 -8.68 -1.06
N ALA A 102 9.61 -7.37 -1.05
CA ALA A 102 10.48 -6.64 -1.97
C ALA A 102 10.87 -5.25 -1.48
N TYR A 103 12.11 -4.87 -1.75
CA TYR A 103 12.54 -3.48 -1.80
C TYR A 103 12.29 -2.94 -3.20
N VAL A 104 11.24 -2.14 -3.35
CA VAL A 104 10.77 -1.66 -4.65
C VAL A 104 11.60 -0.48 -5.12
N ALA A 105 12.39 -0.66 -6.17
CA ALA A 105 13.11 0.42 -6.85
C ALA A 105 12.21 1.13 -7.88
N ASP A 106 11.42 0.36 -8.62
CA ASP A 106 10.41 0.87 -9.53
C ASP A 106 9.13 0.02 -9.42
N ILE A 107 8.03 0.66 -9.07
CA ILE A 107 6.75 -0.04 -8.86
C ILE A 107 6.18 -0.61 -10.17
N ARG A 108 6.56 -0.05 -11.31
CA ARG A 108 6.16 -0.51 -12.65
C ARG A 108 6.74 -1.87 -13.03
N ASP A 109 7.74 -2.36 -12.30
CA ASP A 109 8.21 -3.74 -12.43
C ASP A 109 7.15 -4.76 -12.00
N TYR A 110 6.23 -4.36 -11.12
CA TYR A 110 5.24 -5.22 -10.50
C TYR A 110 3.82 -5.01 -11.04
N PHE A 111 3.53 -3.83 -11.58
CA PHE A 111 2.21 -3.47 -12.07
C PHE A 111 2.25 -2.92 -13.48
N ALA A 112 1.29 -3.33 -14.31
CA ALA A 112 1.08 -2.77 -15.64
C ALA A 112 0.36 -1.42 -15.56
N ASP A 113 0.33 -0.70 -16.69
CA ASP A 113 -0.36 0.56 -16.81
C ASP A 113 -1.87 0.37 -16.55
N GLY A 114 -2.43 1.21 -15.69
CA GLY A 114 -3.86 1.17 -15.35
C GLY A 114 -4.30 -0.09 -14.59
N GLU A 115 -3.44 -0.78 -13.88
CA GLU A 115 -3.78 -2.04 -13.20
C GLU A 115 -4.41 -1.85 -11.82
N LEU A 116 -4.02 -0.80 -11.08
CA LEU A 116 -4.46 -0.54 -9.70
C LEU A 116 -5.61 0.46 -9.63
N ASP A 117 -6.53 0.23 -8.70
CA ASP A 117 -7.61 1.16 -8.35
C ASP A 117 -7.17 2.15 -7.24
N GLY A 118 -6.20 1.78 -6.40
CA GLY A 118 -5.67 2.68 -5.37
C GLY A 118 -4.40 2.16 -4.70
N ILE A 119 -3.66 3.12 -4.15
CA ILE A 119 -2.39 2.91 -3.44
C ILE A 119 -2.48 3.54 -2.07
N TYR A 120 -2.08 2.81 -1.05
CA TYR A 120 -1.96 3.29 0.33
C TYR A 120 -0.49 3.43 0.72
N LEU A 121 -0.16 4.56 1.30
CA LEU A 121 1.17 4.92 1.81
C LEU A 121 1.01 5.35 3.27
N ASN A 122 1.34 4.48 4.21
CA ASN A 122 1.15 4.75 5.62
C ASN A 122 2.49 4.85 6.34
N PHE A 123 2.79 6.01 6.93
CA PHE A 123 3.95 6.24 7.81
C PHE A 123 5.29 5.83 7.19
N SER A 124 5.46 6.10 5.89
CA SER A 124 6.71 5.86 5.19
C SER A 124 7.86 6.71 5.76
N ASP A 125 9.09 6.24 5.55
CA ASP A 125 10.30 6.94 6.00
C ASP A 125 10.36 8.38 5.47
N PRO A 126 10.58 9.39 6.34
CA PRO A 126 10.57 10.79 5.94
C PRO A 126 11.81 11.25 5.18
N TRP A 127 12.92 10.47 5.21
CA TRP A 127 14.19 10.81 4.56
C TRP A 127 14.55 12.28 4.73
N PRO A 128 14.89 12.76 5.95
CA PRO A 128 14.98 14.20 6.26
C PRO A 128 16.10 14.94 5.55
N LYS A 129 17.13 14.21 5.06
CA LYS A 129 18.26 14.83 4.38
C LYS A 129 17.87 15.17 2.92
N PRO A 130 18.10 16.41 2.43
CA PRO A 130 17.75 16.83 1.05
C PRO A 130 18.27 15.89 -0.03
N ARG A 131 19.50 15.37 0.11
CA ARG A 131 20.10 14.42 -0.84
C ARG A 131 19.36 13.08 -0.95
N HIS A 132 18.41 12.79 -0.03
CA HIS A 132 17.61 11.57 0.01
C HIS A 132 16.14 11.77 -0.36
N GLU A 133 15.73 12.99 -0.74
CA GLU A 133 14.32 13.30 -1.03
C GLU A 133 13.71 12.38 -2.11
N LYS A 134 14.51 11.97 -3.10
CA LYS A 134 14.10 11.03 -4.17
C LYS A 134 13.71 9.63 -3.64
N ARG A 135 14.00 9.32 -2.37
CA ARG A 135 13.60 8.06 -1.72
C ARG A 135 12.21 8.16 -1.08
N ARG A 136 11.66 9.36 -0.95
CA ARG A 136 10.31 9.56 -0.40
C ARG A 136 9.29 8.95 -1.34
N PHE A 137 8.34 8.19 -0.80
CA PHE A 137 7.28 7.59 -1.61
C PHE A 137 6.37 8.62 -2.28
N THR A 138 6.36 9.84 -1.79
CA THR A 138 5.61 10.97 -2.35
C THR A 138 6.48 11.94 -3.18
N TYR A 139 7.72 11.55 -3.54
CA TYR A 139 8.54 12.33 -4.48
C TYR A 139 7.87 12.35 -5.87
N GLY A 140 7.95 13.48 -6.57
CA GLY A 140 7.18 13.70 -7.79
C GLY A 140 7.37 12.67 -8.88
N ASP A 141 8.63 12.22 -9.16
CA ASP A 141 8.84 11.15 -10.14
C ASP A 141 8.16 9.84 -9.71
N THR A 142 8.07 9.58 -8.39
CA THR A 142 7.39 8.41 -7.83
C THR A 142 5.87 8.55 -8.00
N LEU A 143 5.31 9.73 -7.73
CA LEU A 143 3.89 10.03 -7.97
C LEU A 143 3.51 9.87 -9.45
N LEU A 144 4.40 10.29 -10.38
CA LEU A 144 4.18 10.08 -11.81
C LEU A 144 4.22 8.59 -12.22
N ARG A 145 5.05 7.76 -11.56
CA ARG A 145 5.02 6.30 -11.76
C ARG A 145 3.72 5.69 -11.22
N TYR A 146 3.20 6.17 -10.08
CA TYR A 146 1.90 5.73 -9.58
C TYR A 146 0.78 6.08 -10.57
N ARG A 147 0.80 7.29 -11.16
CA ARG A 147 -0.16 7.68 -12.19
C ARG A 147 -0.22 6.71 -13.37
N GLN A 148 0.92 6.13 -13.76
CA GLN A 148 0.96 5.17 -14.87
C GLN A 148 0.26 3.85 -14.53
N ILE A 149 0.46 3.33 -13.32
CA ILE A 149 -0.08 2.03 -12.91
C ILE A 149 -1.49 2.13 -12.32
N LEU A 150 -1.98 3.34 -12.02
CA LEU A 150 -3.34 3.58 -11.57
C LEU A 150 -4.31 3.65 -12.76
N LYS A 151 -5.51 3.09 -12.59
CA LYS A 151 -6.62 3.32 -13.51
C LYS A 151 -6.99 4.82 -13.54
N PRO A 152 -7.60 5.32 -14.64
CA PRO A 152 -8.22 6.64 -14.61
C PRO A 152 -9.19 6.77 -13.44
N GLY A 153 -9.04 7.81 -12.63
CA GLY A 153 -9.78 7.99 -11.39
C GLY A 153 -9.28 7.15 -10.21
N GLY A 154 -8.16 6.45 -10.35
CA GLY A 154 -7.47 5.80 -9.23
C GLY A 154 -6.87 6.82 -8.25
N PHE A 155 -6.46 6.38 -7.07
CA PHE A 155 -6.01 7.28 -6.01
C PHE A 155 -4.72 6.83 -5.33
N VAL A 156 -4.04 7.80 -4.71
CA VAL A 156 -3.04 7.57 -3.67
C VAL A 156 -3.55 8.16 -2.37
N ALA A 157 -3.63 7.37 -1.31
CA ALA A 157 -3.95 7.79 0.04
C ALA A 157 -2.68 7.76 0.90
N PHE A 158 -2.33 8.87 1.52
CA PHE A 158 -1.09 9.03 2.29
C PHE A 158 -1.38 9.50 3.71
N LYS A 159 -0.82 8.79 4.71
CA LYS A 159 -0.86 9.14 6.13
C LYS A 159 0.55 9.34 6.67
N THR A 160 0.74 10.36 7.51
CA THR A 160 2.01 10.58 8.22
C THR A 160 1.81 11.44 9.47
N ASP A 161 2.61 11.19 10.51
CA ASP A 161 2.76 12.08 11.68
C ASP A 161 3.91 13.10 11.52
N ASN A 162 4.63 13.02 10.38
CA ASN A 162 5.75 13.90 10.09
C ASN A 162 5.29 15.10 9.25
N GLU A 163 5.28 16.28 9.88
CA GLU A 163 4.83 17.53 9.26
C GLU A 163 5.70 17.93 8.07
N GLU A 164 7.02 17.80 8.15
CA GLU A 164 7.92 18.16 7.05
C GLU A 164 7.69 17.29 5.81
N LEU A 165 7.45 15.98 6.01
CA LEU A 165 7.12 15.07 4.91
C LEU A 165 5.75 15.40 4.32
N PHE A 166 4.79 15.80 5.15
CA PHE A 166 3.46 16.18 4.69
C PHE A 166 3.51 17.47 3.85
N GLU A 167 4.19 18.53 4.32
CA GLU A 167 4.38 19.76 3.54
C GLU A 167 5.12 19.50 2.23
N PHE A 168 6.17 18.68 2.26
CA PHE A 168 6.84 18.26 1.03
C PHE A 168 5.88 17.57 0.06
N THR A 169 5.02 16.69 0.56
CA THR A 169 4.03 15.97 -0.26
C THR A 169 3.04 16.95 -0.89
N LEU A 170 2.53 17.92 -0.13
CA LEU A 170 1.63 18.95 -0.66
C LEU A 170 2.31 19.80 -1.77
N ALA A 171 3.58 20.18 -1.57
CA ALA A 171 4.35 20.91 -2.58
C ALA A 171 4.53 20.09 -3.88
N GLU A 172 4.77 18.77 -3.78
CA GLU A 172 4.86 17.91 -4.95
C GLU A 172 3.51 17.74 -5.68
N ILE A 173 2.40 17.65 -4.92
CA ILE A 173 1.03 17.62 -5.47
C ILE A 173 0.75 18.90 -6.26
N GLU A 174 1.04 20.07 -5.68
CA GLU A 174 0.87 21.36 -6.33
C GLU A 174 1.74 21.48 -7.60
N ARG A 175 3.03 21.15 -7.48
CA ARG A 175 3.98 21.19 -8.59
C ARG A 175 3.55 20.33 -9.79
N LEU A 176 2.90 19.20 -9.53
CA LEU A 176 2.42 18.27 -10.55
C LEU A 176 0.96 18.52 -10.96
N SER A 177 0.33 19.55 -10.39
CA SER A 177 -1.09 19.88 -10.61
C SER A 177 -2.02 18.68 -10.41
N LEU A 178 -1.77 17.88 -9.34
CA LEU A 178 -2.62 16.75 -8.99
C LEU A 178 -3.83 17.22 -8.18
N THR A 179 -4.93 16.47 -8.27
CA THR A 179 -6.18 16.81 -7.58
C THR A 179 -6.19 16.23 -6.17
N ILE A 180 -6.31 17.10 -5.16
CA ILE A 180 -6.60 16.66 -3.78
C ILE A 180 -8.11 16.40 -3.68
N GLU A 181 -8.47 15.16 -3.31
CA GLU A 181 -9.85 14.75 -3.06
C GLU A 181 -10.23 14.95 -1.59
N GLU A 182 -9.35 14.56 -0.68
CA GLU A 182 -9.53 14.66 0.76
C GLU A 182 -8.21 15.12 1.41
N MET A 183 -8.29 15.95 2.45
CA MET A 183 -7.12 16.35 3.22
C MET A 183 -7.51 16.73 4.65
N THR A 184 -6.68 16.37 5.61
CA THR A 184 -6.74 16.86 6.99
C THR A 184 -5.36 16.84 7.63
N ARG A 185 -5.14 17.73 8.60
CA ARG A 185 -3.92 17.75 9.45
C ARG A 185 -4.14 17.07 10.80
N ASP A 186 -5.36 16.60 11.05
CA ASP A 186 -5.71 15.88 12.27
C ASP A 186 -6.80 14.85 11.95
N LEU A 187 -6.38 13.67 11.45
CA LEU A 187 -7.27 12.61 11.01
C LEU A 187 -8.13 12.04 12.15
N HIS A 188 -7.63 12.06 13.38
CA HIS A 188 -8.32 11.56 14.56
C HIS A 188 -8.95 12.66 15.42
N GLY A 189 -8.86 13.91 14.96
CA GLY A 189 -9.51 15.05 15.62
C GLY A 189 -11.03 14.91 15.70
N PRO A 190 -11.67 15.60 16.66
CA PRO A 190 -13.11 15.46 16.93
C PRO A 190 -13.98 15.86 15.74
N ASP A 191 -13.52 16.79 14.91
CA ASP A 191 -14.27 17.33 13.78
C ASP A 191 -13.98 16.60 12.45
N CYS A 192 -13.06 15.63 12.44
CA CYS A 192 -12.72 14.89 11.23
C CYS A 192 -13.73 13.75 10.97
N MET A 193 -14.42 13.82 9.83
CA MET A 193 -15.41 12.84 9.39
C MET A 193 -14.92 11.94 8.25
N LEU A 194 -13.62 11.96 7.92
CA LEU A 194 -13.06 11.16 6.85
C LEU A 194 -13.03 9.67 7.22
N ALA A 195 -13.54 8.81 6.33
CA ALA A 195 -13.55 7.36 6.52
C ALA A 195 -12.13 6.75 6.69
N ALA A 196 -11.11 7.44 6.20
CA ALA A 196 -9.71 7.04 6.35
C ALA A 196 -9.27 6.85 7.83
N ARG A 197 -10.00 7.43 8.81
CA ARG A 197 -9.75 7.27 10.25
C ARG A 197 -10.12 5.88 10.80
N GLU A 198 -11.00 5.15 10.12
CA GLU A 198 -11.57 3.90 10.64
C GLU A 198 -10.58 2.74 10.56
N VAL A 199 -9.69 2.75 9.58
CA VAL A 199 -8.66 1.72 9.42
C VAL A 199 -7.30 2.30 9.76
N THR A 200 -6.66 1.75 10.78
CA THR A 200 -5.41 2.25 11.35
C THR A 200 -4.27 1.26 11.20
N THR A 201 -3.03 1.75 11.27
CA THR A 201 -1.83 0.92 11.42
C THR A 201 -1.48 0.74 12.92
N GLU A 202 -0.59 -0.21 13.25
CA GLU A 202 -0.04 -0.32 14.62
C GLU A 202 0.72 0.94 15.05
N TYR A 203 1.37 1.60 14.06
CA TYR A 203 2.08 2.85 14.31
C TYR A 203 1.10 3.97 14.64
N GLU A 204 0.04 4.09 13.86
CA GLU A 204 -1.02 5.09 14.02
C GLU A 204 -1.67 5.01 15.40
N ASP A 205 -2.09 3.80 15.84
CA ASP A 205 -2.67 3.60 17.16
C ASP A 205 -1.75 4.11 18.28
N LYS A 206 -0.48 3.70 18.22
CA LYS A 206 0.51 4.06 19.26
C LYS A 206 0.75 5.56 19.35
N PHE A 207 0.66 6.30 18.25
CA PHE A 207 0.98 7.74 18.23
C PHE A 207 -0.26 8.60 18.40
N SER A 208 -1.44 8.18 17.94
CA SER A 208 -2.72 8.82 18.23
C SER A 208 -3.02 8.77 19.73
N ASP A 209 -2.78 7.66 20.41
CA ASP A 209 -2.92 7.52 21.87
C ASP A 209 -2.01 8.49 22.65
N LYS A 210 -0.94 8.99 22.02
CA LYS A 210 -0.02 9.99 22.58
C LYS A 210 -0.39 11.43 22.23
N GLY A 211 -1.55 11.64 21.58
CA GLY A 211 -2.02 12.96 21.18
C GLY A 211 -1.25 13.58 20.02
N LYS A 212 -0.58 12.75 19.18
CA LYS A 212 0.01 13.23 17.93
C LYS A 212 -1.04 13.32 16.83
N ASN A 213 -1.08 14.45 16.15
CA ASN A 213 -1.89 14.62 14.96
C ASN A 213 -1.38 13.71 13.84
N ILE A 214 -2.30 13.13 13.10
CA ILE A 214 -2.03 12.36 11.88
C ILE A 214 -2.50 13.17 10.69
N ASN A 215 -1.56 13.55 9.85
CA ASN A 215 -1.82 14.20 8.58
C ASN A 215 -2.27 13.15 7.55
N TYR A 216 -3.25 13.51 6.75
CA TYR A 216 -3.80 12.67 5.69
C TYR A 216 -4.09 13.48 4.43
N VAL A 217 -3.77 12.91 3.29
CA VAL A 217 -4.17 13.43 1.98
C VAL A 217 -4.50 12.27 1.03
N LYS A 218 -5.58 12.42 0.26
CA LYS A 218 -5.97 11.53 -0.84
C LYS A 218 -5.89 12.30 -2.16
N ILE A 219 -5.12 11.76 -3.07
CA ILE A 219 -4.82 12.33 -4.38
C ILE A 219 -5.54 11.50 -5.44
N ARG A 220 -6.24 12.14 -6.36
CA ARG A 220 -6.89 11.50 -7.51
C ARG A 220 -6.07 11.70 -8.79
N PHE A 221 -6.01 10.66 -9.62
CA PHE A 221 -5.22 10.64 -10.87
C PHE A 221 -6.10 10.47 -12.11
#